data_480a89ab5f6f1b62f0609186b67363e5
#
_entry.id   480a89ab5f6f1b62f0609186b67363e5
#
_cell.length_a   1.000
_cell.length_b   1.000
_cell.length_c   1.000
_cell.angle_alpha   90.00
_cell.angle_beta   90.00
_cell.angle_gamma   90.00
#
_symmetry.space_group_name_H-M   'P 1'
#
loop_
_entity.id
_entity.type
_entity.pdbx_description
1 polymer ?
#
loop_
_entity_poly.entity_id
_entity_poly.type
_entity_poly.pdbx_seq_one_letter_code
_entity_poly.pdbx_strand_id
1 'polypeptide(L)'
;MLDYDGTLAPFRVDRSKARPYTGVREVLARIQESGRTRIVVISGRPAREISPLLRGFPPVLRDPVEVWGLHGAERLYTDGRHEVEQVSPATQRKLDEVREYLRHSNLGGEIEDKPNAVVMHWRGASPRIARFIEQRARELFEPLVKLDGLMLLEFESGLELRVGRDKGGAVDTVIGEVPQGTPVAFLGDDLTDEAAFASVNRWSGPHLSILMRAEPRPTSAMLWMRPPSGLRGFLKRWKKVFGGKAVRVASAA
;
A
#
# COMPACT_ATOMS: atom_id res chain seq x y z
N MET A 1 -5.62 -0.56 -8.67
CA MET A 1 -4.58 -0.57 -7.61
C MET A 1 -5.22 -0.97 -6.29
N LEU A 2 -4.51 -1.72 -5.44
CA LEU A 2 -5.09 -2.35 -4.24
C LEU A 2 -4.06 -2.32 -3.11
N ASP A 3 -4.44 -1.85 -1.93
CA ASP A 3 -3.69 -2.12 -0.72
C ASP A 3 -3.86 -3.58 -0.29
N TYR A 4 -2.98 -4.08 0.60
CA TYR A 4 -2.98 -5.48 1.00
C TYR A 4 -3.62 -5.73 2.38
N ASP A 5 -2.99 -5.25 3.46
CA ASP A 5 -3.44 -5.51 4.83
C ASP A 5 -4.66 -4.65 5.18
N GLY A 6 -5.74 -5.25 5.62
CA GLY A 6 -7.03 -4.57 5.84
C GLY A 6 -7.91 -4.52 4.59
N THR A 7 -7.33 -4.51 3.40
CA THR A 7 -8.01 -4.41 2.10
C THR A 7 -8.18 -5.76 1.41
N LEU A 8 -7.10 -6.36 0.90
CA LEU A 8 -7.14 -7.69 0.26
C LEU A 8 -7.17 -8.84 1.26
N ALA A 9 -6.52 -8.65 2.40
CA ALA A 9 -6.43 -9.60 3.50
C ALA A 9 -6.90 -8.96 4.80
N PRO A 10 -7.46 -9.72 5.76
CA PRO A 10 -7.77 -9.18 7.07
C PRO A 10 -6.48 -8.78 7.78
N PHE A 11 -6.56 -7.70 8.54
CA PHE A 11 -5.47 -7.31 9.41
C PHE A 11 -5.17 -8.43 10.42
N ARG A 12 -3.90 -8.82 10.56
CA ARG A 12 -3.42 -9.85 11.48
C ARG A 12 -2.22 -9.35 12.27
N VAL A 13 -2.16 -9.68 13.56
CA VAL A 13 -0.97 -9.43 14.39
C VAL A 13 0.22 -10.19 13.80
N ASP A 14 0.04 -11.49 13.52
CA ASP A 14 1.01 -12.29 12.76
C ASP A 14 0.81 -12.03 11.26
N ARG A 15 1.63 -11.18 10.69
CA ARG A 15 1.56 -10.76 9.28
C ARG A 15 1.72 -11.94 8.31
N SER A 16 2.45 -12.99 8.68
CA SER A 16 2.63 -14.18 7.83
C SER A 16 1.34 -14.96 7.59
N LYS A 17 0.35 -14.77 8.47
CA LYS A 17 -0.99 -15.38 8.40
C LYS A 17 -2.03 -14.50 7.70
N ALA A 18 -1.69 -13.29 7.29
CA ALA A 18 -2.59 -12.41 6.56
C ALA A 18 -2.75 -12.90 5.11
N ARG A 19 -3.68 -13.82 4.88
CA ARG A 19 -4.05 -14.35 3.56
C ARG A 19 -5.20 -13.56 2.97
N PRO A 20 -5.23 -13.36 1.64
CA PRO A 20 -6.38 -12.74 0.98
C PRO A 20 -7.70 -13.42 1.35
N TYR A 21 -8.76 -12.64 1.47
CA TYR A 21 -10.08 -13.17 1.73
C TYR A 21 -10.48 -14.25 0.71
N THR A 22 -11.23 -15.25 1.18
CA THR A 22 -11.70 -16.36 0.33
C THR A 22 -12.40 -15.84 -0.93
N GLY A 23 -12.01 -16.33 -2.09
CA GLY A 23 -12.55 -15.97 -3.40
C GLY A 23 -11.93 -14.72 -4.03
N VAL A 24 -11.10 -13.96 -3.31
CA VAL A 24 -10.47 -12.73 -3.86
C VAL A 24 -9.41 -13.09 -4.90
N ARG A 25 -8.53 -14.03 -4.60
CA ARG A 25 -7.48 -14.46 -5.54
C ARG A 25 -8.06 -15.00 -6.85
N GLU A 26 -9.13 -15.79 -6.76
CA GLU A 26 -9.84 -16.35 -7.91
C GLU A 26 -10.43 -15.26 -8.82
N VAL A 27 -10.96 -14.20 -8.23
CA VAL A 27 -11.51 -13.08 -9.01
C VAL A 27 -10.38 -12.26 -9.64
N LEU A 28 -9.32 -11.98 -8.89
CA LEU A 28 -8.13 -11.27 -9.40
C LEU A 28 -7.49 -12.05 -10.56
N ALA A 29 -7.33 -13.38 -10.43
CA ALA A 29 -6.82 -14.22 -11.51
C ALA A 29 -7.65 -14.09 -12.80
N ARG A 30 -8.97 -14.14 -12.67
CA ARG A 30 -9.87 -13.99 -13.83
C ARG A 30 -9.84 -12.58 -14.44
N ILE A 31 -9.60 -11.54 -13.63
CA ILE A 31 -9.37 -10.18 -14.13
C ILE A 31 -8.07 -10.14 -14.92
N GLN A 32 -7.00 -10.71 -14.39
CA GLN A 32 -5.69 -10.78 -15.03
C GLN A 32 -5.72 -11.57 -16.35
N GLU A 33 -6.39 -12.74 -16.37
CA GLU A 33 -6.58 -13.57 -17.56
C GLU A 33 -7.29 -12.83 -18.72
N SER A 34 -8.08 -11.80 -18.42
CA SER A 34 -8.72 -11.00 -19.47
C SER A 34 -7.74 -10.15 -20.27
N GLY A 35 -6.55 -9.87 -19.73
CA GLY A 35 -5.53 -9.02 -20.32
C GLY A 35 -5.91 -7.54 -20.47
N ARG A 36 -7.07 -7.12 -19.90
CA ARG A 36 -7.62 -5.76 -20.06
C ARG A 36 -7.47 -4.88 -18.83
N THR A 37 -7.01 -5.45 -17.73
CA THR A 37 -6.82 -4.72 -16.48
C THR A 37 -5.44 -5.01 -15.93
N ARG A 38 -4.67 -3.97 -15.71
CA ARG A 38 -3.44 -4.03 -14.93
C ARG A 38 -3.79 -4.08 -13.45
N ILE A 39 -3.31 -5.07 -12.74
CA ILE A 39 -3.46 -5.20 -11.29
C ILE A 39 -2.14 -4.81 -10.66
N VAL A 40 -2.20 -3.86 -9.71
CA VAL A 40 -1.05 -3.40 -8.93
C VAL A 40 -1.41 -3.45 -7.46
N VAL A 41 -0.57 -4.07 -6.65
CA VAL A 41 -0.71 -4.06 -5.18
C VAL A 41 0.29 -3.06 -4.60
N ILE A 42 -0.17 -2.18 -3.70
CA ILE A 42 0.67 -1.16 -3.05
C ILE A 42 0.55 -1.35 -1.54
N SER A 43 1.64 -1.71 -0.88
CA SER A 43 1.64 -2.12 0.53
C SER A 43 2.77 -1.46 1.33
N GLY A 44 2.56 -1.32 2.64
CA GLY A 44 3.64 -0.95 3.57
C GLY A 44 4.65 -2.07 3.83
N ARG A 45 4.32 -3.30 3.44
CA ARG A 45 5.22 -4.46 3.58
C ARG A 45 6.19 -4.55 2.41
N PRO A 46 7.35 -5.20 2.60
CA PRO A 46 8.24 -5.52 1.49
C PRO A 46 7.52 -6.30 0.37
N ALA A 47 7.77 -5.93 -0.89
CA ALA A 47 7.11 -6.53 -2.06
C ALA A 47 7.35 -8.06 -2.14
N ARG A 48 8.53 -8.51 -1.70
CA ARG A 48 8.88 -9.94 -1.65
C ARG A 48 8.08 -10.73 -0.61
N GLU A 49 7.52 -10.09 0.40
CA GLU A 49 6.62 -10.73 1.37
C GLU A 49 5.20 -10.84 0.80
N ILE A 50 4.74 -9.86 0.04
CA ILE A 50 3.39 -9.81 -0.53
C ILE A 50 3.24 -10.76 -1.72
N SER A 51 4.22 -10.79 -2.63
CA SER A 51 4.14 -11.57 -3.86
C SER A 51 3.80 -13.07 -3.65
N PRO A 52 4.42 -13.80 -2.68
CA PRO A 52 4.04 -15.19 -2.41
C PRO A 52 2.62 -15.35 -1.86
N LEU A 53 2.12 -14.38 -1.09
CA LEU A 53 0.77 -14.43 -0.51
C LEU A 53 -0.32 -14.29 -1.57
N LEU A 54 -0.03 -13.55 -2.65
CA LEU A 54 -0.93 -13.40 -3.78
C LEU A 54 -0.99 -14.64 -4.66
N ARG A 55 0.14 -15.33 -4.88
CA ARG A 55 0.22 -16.51 -5.75
C ARG A 55 -0.60 -17.70 -5.25
N GLY A 56 -0.54 -18.04 -3.96
CA GLY A 56 -1.36 -19.09 -3.33
C GLY A 56 -1.16 -20.51 -3.86
N PHE A 57 -1.94 -21.46 -3.32
CA PHE A 57 -2.05 -22.86 -3.69
C PHE A 57 -3.39 -23.15 -4.36
N PRO A 58 -3.48 -24.04 -5.36
CA PRO A 58 -2.68 -24.15 -6.57
C PRO A 58 -2.84 -22.94 -7.47
N PRO A 59 -2.16 -22.82 -8.61
CA PRO A 59 -1.89 -21.55 -9.28
C PRO A 59 -3.18 -20.83 -9.65
N VAL A 60 -3.53 -19.87 -8.84
CA VAL A 60 -4.73 -19.06 -9.07
C VAL A 60 -4.37 -17.82 -9.88
N LEU A 61 -3.20 -17.26 -9.63
CA LEU A 61 -2.59 -16.21 -10.44
C LEU A 61 -1.45 -16.84 -11.26
N ARG A 62 -1.64 -17.01 -12.57
CA ARG A 62 -0.62 -17.61 -13.46
C ARG A 62 0.59 -16.70 -13.57
N ASP A 63 0.35 -15.42 -13.71
CA ASP A 63 1.40 -14.42 -13.84
C ASP A 63 1.59 -13.67 -12.51
N PRO A 64 2.81 -13.24 -12.20
CA PRO A 64 3.07 -12.38 -11.07
C PRO A 64 2.23 -11.10 -11.14
N VAL A 65 1.78 -10.62 -10.00
CA VAL A 65 1.17 -9.28 -9.89
C VAL A 65 2.28 -8.30 -9.59
N GLU A 66 2.21 -7.13 -10.18
CA GLU A 66 3.09 -6.03 -9.83
C GLU A 66 2.83 -5.58 -8.40
N VAL A 67 3.90 -5.46 -7.61
CA VAL A 67 3.82 -5.06 -6.21
C VAL A 67 4.73 -3.88 -5.94
N TRP A 68 4.16 -2.83 -5.37
CA TRP A 68 4.89 -1.74 -4.75
C TRP A 68 4.92 -1.97 -3.24
N GLY A 69 6.10 -2.23 -2.72
CA GLY A 69 6.34 -2.43 -1.30
C GLY A 69 6.85 -1.17 -0.60
N LEU A 70 6.98 -1.27 0.74
CA LEU A 70 7.51 -0.19 1.57
C LEU A 70 6.84 1.16 1.26
N HIS A 71 5.50 1.15 1.14
CA HIS A 71 4.65 2.31 0.78
C HIS A 71 5.02 2.99 -0.55
N GLY A 72 5.68 2.28 -1.49
CA GLY A 72 6.06 2.80 -2.79
C GLY A 72 7.56 3.01 -2.97
N ALA A 73 8.39 2.75 -1.94
CA ALA A 73 9.85 2.87 -2.05
C ALA A 73 10.52 1.70 -2.79
N GLU A 74 9.79 0.64 -3.09
CA GLU A 74 10.26 -0.45 -3.93
C GLU A 74 9.18 -0.92 -4.89
N ARG A 75 9.59 -1.46 -6.02
CA ARG A 75 8.71 -1.99 -7.06
C ARG A 75 9.22 -3.33 -7.55
N LEU A 76 8.37 -4.35 -7.42
CA LEU A 76 8.57 -5.67 -7.99
C LEU A 76 7.66 -5.80 -9.21
N TYR A 77 8.26 -5.86 -10.39
CA TYR A 77 7.56 -5.99 -11.66
C TYR A 77 7.06 -7.42 -11.91
N THR A 78 6.16 -7.55 -12.87
CA THR A 78 5.62 -8.86 -13.28
C THR A 78 6.67 -9.76 -13.94
N ASP A 79 7.73 -9.20 -14.53
CA ASP A 79 8.87 -9.92 -15.11
C ASP A 79 9.94 -10.32 -14.08
N GLY A 80 9.75 -9.96 -12.80
CA GLY A 80 10.67 -10.26 -11.70
C GLY A 80 11.75 -9.20 -11.46
N ARG A 81 11.83 -8.16 -12.29
CA ARG A 81 12.71 -7.01 -11.98
C ARG A 81 12.29 -6.40 -10.65
N HIS A 82 13.26 -5.98 -9.86
CA HIS A 82 13.07 -5.37 -8.57
C HIS A 82 13.84 -4.08 -8.49
N GLU A 83 13.14 -2.99 -8.33
CA GLU A 83 13.71 -1.65 -8.16
C GLU A 83 13.47 -1.19 -6.72
N VAL A 84 14.48 -0.58 -6.12
CA VAL A 84 14.41 0.01 -4.78
C VAL A 84 14.86 1.45 -4.87
N GLU A 85 14.11 2.36 -4.28
CA GLU A 85 14.49 3.77 -4.24
C GLU A 85 15.80 3.95 -3.50
N GLN A 86 16.76 4.62 -4.15
CA GLN A 86 18.06 4.85 -3.58
C GLN A 86 18.00 5.97 -2.53
N VAL A 87 18.52 5.70 -1.36
CA VAL A 87 18.62 6.66 -0.26
C VAL A 87 19.98 7.36 -0.33
N SER A 88 19.99 8.68 -0.23
CA SER A 88 21.27 9.40 -0.17
C SER A 88 22.06 8.99 1.07
N PRO A 89 23.41 8.91 1.00
CA PRO A 89 24.22 8.59 2.18
C PRO A 89 24.01 9.56 3.35
N ALA A 90 23.68 10.81 3.08
CA ALA A 90 23.40 11.82 4.11
C ALA A 90 22.06 11.52 4.83
N THR A 91 21.02 11.20 4.08
CA THR A 91 19.71 10.84 4.63
C THR A 91 19.77 9.52 5.39
N GLN A 92 20.53 8.54 4.88
CA GLN A 92 20.75 7.27 5.56
C GLN A 92 21.43 7.47 6.92
N ARG A 93 22.49 8.27 6.99
CA ARG A 93 23.15 8.61 8.28
C ARG A 93 22.16 9.22 9.27
N LYS A 94 21.25 10.07 8.79
CA LYS A 94 20.25 10.70 9.67
C LYS A 94 19.25 9.69 10.24
N LEU A 95 18.81 8.72 9.43
CA LEU A 95 18.00 7.61 9.92
C LEU A 95 18.75 6.77 10.96
N ASP A 96 20.05 6.51 10.72
CA ASP A 96 20.87 5.74 11.64
C ASP A 96 21.08 6.45 12.99
N GLU A 97 21.26 7.78 12.99
CA GLU A 97 21.30 8.59 14.21
C GLU A 97 19.99 8.48 15.01
N VAL A 98 18.84 8.52 14.30
CA VAL A 98 17.52 8.38 14.94
C VAL A 98 17.33 6.98 15.52
N ARG A 99 17.72 5.95 14.79
CA ARG A 99 17.68 4.55 15.27
C ARG A 99 18.46 4.39 16.57
N GLU A 100 19.68 4.92 16.58
CA GLU A 100 20.57 4.83 17.74
C GLU A 100 19.99 5.59 18.94
N TYR A 101 19.46 6.80 18.74
CA TYR A 101 18.78 7.55 19.78
C TYR A 101 17.59 6.78 20.36
N LEU A 102 16.73 6.22 19.50
CA LEU A 102 15.55 5.49 19.95
C LEU A 102 15.89 4.21 20.72
N ARG A 103 16.92 3.46 20.30
CA ARG A 103 17.37 2.26 21.04
C ARG A 103 17.80 2.55 22.46
N HIS A 104 18.36 3.74 22.71
CA HIS A 104 18.78 4.18 24.03
C HIS A 104 17.70 4.97 24.78
N SER A 105 16.60 5.33 24.15
CA SER A 105 15.51 6.05 24.75
C SER A 105 14.51 5.11 25.42
N ASN A 106 14.12 5.38 26.65
CA ASN A 106 13.07 4.64 27.37
C ASN A 106 11.67 5.22 27.04
N LEU A 107 11.34 5.35 25.73
CA LEU A 107 10.06 5.94 25.31
C LEU A 107 8.86 5.01 25.52
N GLY A 108 9.09 3.70 25.80
CA GLY A 108 8.02 2.75 26.13
C GLY A 108 7.21 2.24 24.94
N GLY A 109 7.56 2.65 23.72
CA GLY A 109 6.97 2.13 22.48
C GLY A 109 7.80 0.99 21.87
N GLU A 110 7.18 0.23 20.98
CA GLU A 110 7.90 -0.76 20.18
C GLU A 110 8.54 -0.07 18.97
N ILE A 111 9.83 -0.27 18.76
CA ILE A 111 10.58 0.27 17.62
C ILE A 111 10.69 -0.82 16.57
N GLU A 112 10.19 -0.56 15.36
CA GLU A 112 10.40 -1.40 14.19
C GLU A 112 11.45 -0.72 13.30
N ASP A 113 12.54 -1.42 13.05
CA ASP A 113 13.64 -0.96 12.19
C ASP A 113 13.45 -1.53 10.77
N LYS A 114 13.33 -0.64 9.79
CA LYS A 114 13.23 -0.99 8.36
C LYS A 114 14.43 -0.42 7.61
N PRO A 115 14.81 -0.98 6.46
CA PRO A 115 15.98 -0.49 5.71
C PRO A 115 15.95 1.02 5.42
N ASN A 116 14.77 1.56 5.10
CA ASN A 116 14.54 2.94 4.70
C ASN A 116 13.63 3.73 5.66
N ALA A 117 13.35 3.19 6.86
CA ALA A 117 12.44 3.82 7.80
C ALA A 117 12.75 3.43 9.25
N VAL A 118 12.28 4.26 10.17
CA VAL A 118 12.21 3.96 11.61
C VAL A 118 10.78 4.16 12.05
N VAL A 119 10.20 3.16 12.70
CA VAL A 119 8.79 3.18 13.11
C VAL A 119 8.70 3.14 14.63
N MET A 120 7.88 4.01 15.18
CA MET A 120 7.50 3.98 16.59
C MET A 120 6.05 3.53 16.69
N HIS A 121 5.81 2.38 17.34
CA HIS A 121 4.49 1.84 17.60
C HIS A 121 4.06 2.10 19.04
N TRP A 122 2.76 2.36 19.23
CA TRP A 122 2.12 2.41 20.56
C TRP A 122 0.89 1.52 20.65
N ARG A 123 0.83 0.50 19.79
CA ARG A 123 -0.25 -0.49 19.79
C ARG A 123 -0.29 -1.24 21.13
N GLY A 124 -1.48 -1.36 21.72
CA GLY A 124 -1.67 -2.03 23.00
C GLY A 124 -1.32 -1.18 24.23
N ALA A 125 -0.77 0.01 24.04
CA ALA A 125 -0.56 0.96 25.13
C ALA A 125 -1.89 1.57 25.60
N SER A 126 -1.98 1.92 26.89
CA SER A 126 -3.13 2.67 27.38
C SER A 126 -3.22 4.05 26.67
N PRO A 127 -4.41 4.67 26.58
CA PRO A 127 -4.57 5.95 25.86
C PRO A 127 -3.64 7.07 26.36
N ARG A 128 -3.29 7.06 27.65
CA ARG A 128 -2.35 8.03 28.24
C ARG A 128 -0.92 7.76 27.78
N ILE A 129 -0.50 6.50 27.80
CA ILE A 129 0.84 6.08 27.37
C ILE A 129 0.98 6.28 25.85
N ALA A 130 -0.03 5.90 25.07
CA ALA A 130 -0.03 6.10 23.62
C ALA A 130 0.19 7.57 23.24
N ARG A 131 -0.56 8.50 23.84
CA ARG A 131 -0.38 9.95 23.63
C ARG A 131 1.01 10.45 24.01
N PHE A 132 1.57 9.94 25.12
CA PHE A 132 2.92 10.31 25.53
C PHE A 132 3.96 9.84 24.49
N ILE A 133 3.89 8.58 24.02
CA ILE A 133 4.80 8.03 23.01
C ILE A 133 4.65 8.81 21.70
N GLU A 134 3.41 9.04 21.26
CA GLU A 134 3.12 9.80 20.03
C GLU A 134 3.74 11.20 20.09
N GLN A 135 3.51 11.94 21.18
CA GLN A 135 4.05 13.27 21.33
C GLN A 135 5.59 13.28 21.25
N ARG A 136 6.23 12.34 21.95
CA ARG A 136 7.70 12.24 21.93
C ARG A 136 8.24 11.83 20.55
N ALA A 137 7.54 10.93 19.84
CA ALA A 137 7.91 10.54 18.49
C ALA A 137 7.78 11.74 17.52
N ARG A 138 6.71 12.54 17.63
CA ARG A 138 6.55 13.77 16.82
C ARG A 138 7.64 14.80 17.11
N GLU A 139 7.91 15.08 18.37
CA GLU A 139 8.99 16.01 18.77
C GLU A 139 10.35 15.61 18.16
N LEU A 140 10.61 14.31 18.03
CA LEU A 140 11.85 13.79 17.43
C LEU A 140 11.82 13.81 15.91
N PHE A 141 10.72 13.41 15.29
CA PHE A 141 10.65 13.14 13.84
C PHE A 141 10.31 14.40 13.01
N GLU A 142 9.38 15.24 13.49
CA GLU A 142 8.92 16.40 12.72
C GLU A 142 10.03 17.38 12.30
N PRO A 143 11.05 17.68 13.13
CA PRO A 143 12.16 18.51 12.70
C PRO A 143 12.96 17.92 11.53
N LEU A 144 12.99 16.60 11.42
CA LEU A 144 13.77 15.86 10.41
C LEU A 144 13.09 15.82 9.05
N VAL A 145 11.77 15.97 8.98
CA VAL A 145 11.02 16.02 7.72
C VAL A 145 11.43 17.21 6.84
N LYS A 146 12.08 18.22 7.43
CA LYS A 146 12.63 19.36 6.68
C LYS A 146 13.89 19.00 5.88
N LEU A 147 14.47 17.82 6.11
CA LEU A 147 15.61 17.32 5.37
C LEU A 147 15.14 16.64 4.10
N ASP A 148 15.88 16.84 3.01
CA ASP A 148 15.55 16.26 1.71
C ASP A 148 15.39 14.73 1.79
N GLY A 149 14.26 14.25 1.28
CA GLY A 149 13.96 12.84 1.15
C GLY A 149 13.41 12.16 2.41
N LEU A 150 13.22 12.87 3.53
CA LEU A 150 12.54 12.33 4.71
C LEU A 150 11.06 12.77 4.73
N MET A 151 10.19 11.81 5.07
CA MET A 151 8.76 12.07 5.28
C MET A 151 8.26 11.35 6.52
N LEU A 152 7.16 11.87 7.06
CA LEU A 152 6.47 11.31 8.21
C LEU A 152 5.17 10.66 7.73
N LEU A 153 4.97 9.39 8.05
CA LEU A 153 3.71 8.69 7.82
C LEU A 153 3.07 8.36 9.15
N GLU A 154 1.82 8.77 9.27
CA GLU A 154 0.97 8.45 10.40
C GLU A 154 0.06 7.28 10.07
N PHE A 155 -0.11 6.38 11.04
CA PHE A 155 -1.08 5.28 10.98
C PHE A 155 -1.71 5.07 12.37
N GLU A 156 -2.79 4.29 12.46
CA GLU A 156 -3.64 4.23 13.66
C GLU A 156 -2.92 3.95 15.00
N SER A 157 -1.75 3.33 14.98
CA SER A 157 -1.05 2.95 16.21
C SER A 157 0.44 3.20 16.12
N GLY A 158 0.87 4.19 15.32
CA GLY A 158 2.29 4.48 15.16
C GLY A 158 2.60 5.66 14.25
N LEU A 159 3.88 5.97 14.20
CA LEU A 159 4.47 7.02 13.40
C LEU A 159 5.73 6.50 12.75
N GLU A 160 5.86 6.67 11.44
CA GLU A 160 6.99 6.20 10.65
C GLU A 160 7.74 7.38 10.07
N LEU A 161 9.00 7.56 10.45
CA LEU A 161 9.96 8.42 9.76
C LEU A 161 10.63 7.58 8.68
N ARG A 162 10.52 7.98 7.42
CA ARG A 162 11.00 7.20 6.29
C ARG A 162 11.64 8.04 5.21
N VAL A 163 12.44 7.39 4.39
CA VAL A 163 12.92 7.91 3.12
C VAL A 163 12.05 7.41 1.99
N GLY A 164 11.88 8.22 0.97
CA GLY A 164 11.23 7.83 -0.27
C GLY A 164 9.78 8.28 -0.36
N ARG A 165 9.01 7.53 -1.17
CA ARG A 165 7.64 7.89 -1.54
C ARG A 165 6.62 7.39 -0.53
N ASP A 166 5.44 8.00 -0.54
CA ASP A 166 4.22 7.43 0.01
C ASP A 166 3.44 6.64 -1.05
N LYS A 167 2.33 6.05 -0.66
CA LYS A 167 1.45 5.31 -1.60
C LYS A 167 0.89 6.22 -2.70
N GLY A 168 0.74 7.52 -2.44
CA GLY A 168 0.33 8.51 -3.44
C GLY A 168 1.35 8.63 -4.57
N GLY A 169 2.63 8.75 -4.26
CA GLY A 169 3.70 8.80 -5.25
C GLY A 169 3.79 7.52 -6.10
N ALA A 170 3.54 6.34 -5.50
CA ALA A 170 3.43 5.09 -6.25
C ALA A 170 2.22 5.12 -7.21
N VAL A 171 1.05 5.58 -6.74
CA VAL A 171 -0.16 5.75 -7.55
C VAL A 171 0.08 6.72 -8.70
N ASP A 172 0.67 7.88 -8.46
CA ASP A 172 0.98 8.88 -9.48
C ASP A 172 1.88 8.28 -10.58
N THR A 173 2.87 7.47 -10.20
CA THR A 173 3.73 6.77 -11.16
C THR A 173 2.92 5.77 -11.99
N VAL A 174 2.11 4.91 -11.37
CA VAL A 174 1.29 3.91 -12.08
C VAL A 174 0.27 4.56 -13.01
N ILE A 175 -0.33 5.67 -12.59
CA ILE A 175 -1.27 6.45 -13.41
C ILE A 175 -0.54 7.13 -14.59
N GLY A 176 0.66 7.64 -14.38
CA GLY A 176 1.48 8.24 -15.44
C GLY A 176 1.90 7.25 -16.53
N GLU A 177 1.87 5.95 -16.26
CA GLU A 177 2.22 4.88 -17.20
C GLU A 177 1.03 4.38 -18.05
N VAL A 178 -0.19 4.85 -17.79
CA VAL A 178 -1.36 4.41 -18.54
C VAL A 178 -1.87 5.51 -19.48
N PRO A 179 -2.49 5.15 -20.62
CA PRO A 179 -3.08 6.13 -21.54
C PRO A 179 -4.11 7.02 -20.82
N GLN A 180 -4.17 8.28 -21.25
CA GLN A 180 -5.17 9.21 -20.75
C GLN A 180 -6.59 8.67 -20.98
N GLY A 181 -7.48 8.87 -20.00
CA GLY A 181 -8.84 8.31 -20.05
C GLY A 181 -8.96 6.84 -19.59
N THR A 182 -7.85 6.19 -19.25
CA THR A 182 -7.91 4.84 -18.68
C THR A 182 -8.68 4.86 -17.35
N PRO A 183 -9.70 3.99 -17.15
CA PRO A 183 -10.35 3.85 -15.86
C PRO A 183 -9.39 3.36 -14.78
N VAL A 184 -9.26 4.10 -13.68
CA VAL A 184 -8.40 3.75 -12.56
C VAL A 184 -9.19 3.61 -11.26
N ALA A 185 -8.77 2.69 -10.40
CA ALA A 185 -9.31 2.57 -9.05
C ALA A 185 -8.21 2.28 -8.05
N PHE A 186 -8.34 2.83 -6.84
CA PHE A 186 -7.54 2.46 -5.67
C PHE A 186 -8.45 2.09 -4.49
N LEU A 187 -8.15 0.95 -3.87
CA LEU A 187 -8.82 0.47 -2.67
C LEU A 187 -7.81 0.38 -1.53
N GLY A 188 -8.13 0.95 -0.38
CA GLY A 188 -7.27 0.97 0.81
C GLY A 188 -8.07 1.12 2.09
N ASP A 189 -7.46 0.91 3.26
CA ASP A 189 -8.16 0.91 4.55
C ASP A 189 -7.60 1.90 5.59
N ASP A 190 -6.31 2.23 5.52
CA ASP A 190 -5.62 2.98 6.57
C ASP A 190 -5.35 4.45 6.19
N LEU A 191 -4.85 5.21 7.14
CA LEU A 191 -4.44 6.61 6.95
C LEU A 191 -3.34 6.76 5.89
N THR A 192 -2.46 5.77 5.78
CA THR A 192 -1.41 5.72 4.75
C THR A 192 -1.95 5.65 3.32
N ASP A 193 -3.25 5.33 3.14
CA ASP A 193 -3.92 5.28 1.85
C ASP A 193 -4.51 6.63 1.41
N GLU A 194 -4.58 7.61 2.30
CA GLU A 194 -5.17 8.93 1.99
C GLU A 194 -4.42 9.64 0.85
N ALA A 195 -3.09 9.56 0.84
CA ALA A 195 -2.30 10.09 -0.26
C ALA A 195 -2.61 9.40 -1.60
N ALA A 196 -2.84 8.07 -1.58
CA ALA A 196 -3.24 7.32 -2.77
C ALA A 196 -4.65 7.66 -3.23
N PHE A 197 -5.62 7.84 -2.30
CA PHE A 197 -6.95 8.34 -2.64
C PHE A 197 -6.88 9.72 -3.29
N ALA A 198 -6.11 10.65 -2.70
CA ALA A 198 -5.92 11.98 -3.25
C ALA A 198 -5.30 11.94 -4.67
N SER A 199 -4.33 11.07 -4.91
CA SER A 199 -3.71 10.90 -6.24
C SER A 199 -4.72 10.39 -7.26
N VAL A 200 -5.51 9.37 -6.93
CA VAL A 200 -6.58 8.86 -7.81
C VAL A 200 -7.63 9.94 -8.09
N ASN A 201 -8.02 10.71 -7.09
CA ASN A 201 -9.05 11.75 -7.23
C ASN A 201 -8.60 12.93 -8.11
N ARG A 202 -7.29 13.11 -8.33
CA ARG A 202 -6.74 14.09 -9.28
C ARG A 202 -6.71 13.62 -10.73
N TRP A 203 -6.94 12.31 -10.96
CA TRP A 203 -6.94 11.75 -12.31
C TRP A 203 -8.08 12.33 -13.15
N SER A 204 -7.78 12.80 -14.36
CA SER A 204 -8.76 13.40 -15.27
C SER A 204 -9.67 12.41 -15.98
N GLY A 205 -9.30 11.12 -16.00
CA GLY A 205 -10.11 10.03 -16.55
C GLY A 205 -11.11 9.47 -15.53
N PRO A 206 -11.90 8.45 -15.93
CA PRO A 206 -12.78 7.76 -15.01
C PRO A 206 -11.99 7.18 -13.83
N HIS A 207 -12.37 7.52 -12.61
CA HIS A 207 -11.63 7.09 -11.42
C HIS A 207 -12.53 6.77 -10.24
N LEU A 208 -11.98 5.99 -9.31
CA LEU A 208 -12.67 5.59 -8.10
C LEU A 208 -11.69 5.30 -6.96
N SER A 209 -11.83 5.99 -5.85
CA SER A 209 -11.13 5.73 -4.60
C SER A 209 -12.10 5.16 -3.56
N ILE A 210 -11.72 4.06 -2.89
CA ILE A 210 -12.62 3.30 -2.01
C ILE A 210 -11.95 2.99 -0.68
N LEU A 211 -12.54 3.48 0.40
CA LEU A 211 -12.16 3.09 1.75
C LEU A 211 -12.74 1.71 2.10
N MET A 212 -11.86 0.75 2.43
CA MET A 212 -12.21 -0.63 2.74
C MET A 212 -12.11 -0.88 4.25
N ARG A 213 -13.15 -0.60 5.02
CA ARG A 213 -13.15 -0.76 6.50
C ARG A 213 -14.44 -1.34 7.02
N ALA A 214 -14.40 -1.96 8.22
CA ALA A 214 -15.58 -2.39 8.93
C ALA A 214 -16.48 -1.20 9.29
N GLU A 215 -15.89 -0.09 9.75
CA GLU A 215 -16.58 1.15 10.10
C GLU A 215 -15.98 2.32 9.30
N PRO A 216 -16.82 3.28 8.85
CA PRO A 216 -16.33 4.45 8.13
C PRO A 216 -15.51 5.37 9.06
N ARG A 217 -14.63 6.16 8.47
CA ARG A 217 -13.91 7.27 9.11
C ARG A 217 -13.86 8.45 8.15
N PRO A 218 -13.47 9.65 8.61
CA PRO A 218 -13.12 10.76 7.72
C PRO A 218 -12.03 10.31 6.72
N THR A 219 -12.24 10.59 5.43
CA THR A 219 -11.37 10.13 4.34
C THR A 219 -11.57 10.98 3.11
N SER A 220 -10.53 11.05 2.26
CA SER A 220 -10.62 11.58 0.90
C SER A 220 -11.16 10.56 -0.12
N ALA A 221 -11.38 9.29 0.28
CA ALA A 221 -11.99 8.30 -0.61
C ALA A 221 -13.41 8.69 -1.01
N MET A 222 -13.75 8.45 -2.28
CA MET A 222 -15.08 8.76 -2.84
C MET A 222 -16.18 7.83 -2.31
N LEU A 223 -15.83 6.58 -1.98
CA LEU A 223 -16.74 5.57 -1.50
C LEU A 223 -16.18 4.84 -0.28
N TRP A 224 -17.08 4.26 0.50
CA TRP A 224 -16.76 3.33 1.56
C TRP A 224 -17.43 1.99 1.31
N MET A 225 -16.72 0.89 1.57
CA MET A 225 -17.22 -0.47 1.47
C MET A 225 -16.69 -1.33 2.62
N ARG A 226 -17.51 -2.22 3.14
CA ARG A 226 -17.13 -3.16 4.19
C ARG A 226 -16.50 -4.43 3.59
N PRO A 227 -15.22 -4.79 3.91
CA PRO A 227 -14.65 -6.06 3.52
C PRO A 227 -15.26 -7.23 4.35
N PRO A 228 -15.26 -8.47 3.86
CA PRO A 228 -14.83 -8.91 2.53
C PRO A 228 -15.93 -8.80 1.46
N SER A 229 -17.18 -8.58 1.84
CA SER A 229 -18.33 -8.58 0.92
C SER A 229 -18.26 -7.46 -0.11
N GLY A 230 -17.97 -6.23 0.34
CA GLY A 230 -17.82 -5.06 -0.53
C GLY A 230 -16.68 -5.25 -1.52
N LEU A 231 -15.51 -5.70 -1.05
CA LEU A 231 -14.37 -6.01 -1.92
C LEU A 231 -14.73 -7.02 -3.01
N ARG A 232 -15.31 -8.16 -2.62
CA ARG A 232 -15.72 -9.20 -3.58
C ARG A 232 -16.76 -8.70 -4.57
N GLY A 233 -17.73 -7.90 -4.09
CA GLY A 233 -18.74 -7.27 -4.93
C GLY A 233 -18.14 -6.33 -5.96
N PHE A 234 -17.23 -5.46 -5.53
CA PHE A 234 -16.51 -4.55 -6.40
C PHE A 234 -15.68 -5.30 -7.47
N LEU A 235 -14.83 -6.25 -7.06
CA LEU A 235 -13.99 -7.00 -7.99
C LEU A 235 -14.81 -7.80 -9.02
N LYS A 236 -15.95 -8.39 -8.61
CA LYS A 236 -16.86 -9.08 -9.54
C LYS A 236 -17.48 -8.11 -10.56
N ARG A 237 -17.88 -6.90 -10.13
CA ARG A 237 -18.41 -5.86 -11.03
C ARG A 237 -17.32 -5.36 -11.96
N TRP A 238 -16.12 -5.10 -11.46
CA TRP A 238 -14.98 -4.70 -12.28
C TRP A 238 -14.71 -5.73 -13.37
N LYS A 239 -14.63 -7.01 -12.99
CA LYS A 239 -14.50 -8.10 -13.95
C LYS A 239 -15.62 -8.11 -15.00
N LYS A 240 -16.86 -7.89 -14.62
CA LYS A 240 -18.00 -7.87 -15.55
C LYS A 240 -17.87 -6.73 -16.57
N VAL A 241 -17.44 -5.56 -16.13
CA VAL A 241 -17.34 -4.35 -16.98
C VAL A 241 -16.10 -4.40 -17.86
N PHE A 242 -14.96 -4.75 -17.29
CA PHE A 242 -13.65 -4.65 -17.96
C PHE A 242 -13.03 -6.01 -18.34
N GLY A 243 -13.58 -7.11 -17.89
CA GLY A 243 -13.05 -8.48 -18.08
C GLY A 243 -13.64 -9.23 -19.27
N GLY A 244 -14.38 -8.59 -20.18
CA GLY A 244 -14.80 -9.22 -21.44
C GLY A 244 -13.59 -9.68 -22.25
N LYS A 245 -13.69 -10.83 -22.97
CA LYS A 245 -12.59 -11.30 -23.84
C LYS A 245 -12.12 -10.19 -24.76
N ALA A 246 -10.82 -9.93 -24.81
CA ALA A 246 -10.26 -9.07 -25.83
C ALA A 246 -10.68 -9.62 -27.21
N VAL A 247 -11.38 -8.83 -28.00
CA VAL A 247 -11.60 -9.16 -29.41
C VAL A 247 -10.23 -9.11 -30.04
N ARG A 248 -9.67 -10.29 -30.39
CA ARG A 248 -8.49 -10.34 -31.24
C ARG A 248 -8.89 -9.70 -32.57
N VAL A 249 -8.50 -8.48 -32.78
CA VAL A 249 -8.48 -7.90 -34.10
C VAL A 249 -7.43 -8.72 -34.85
N ALA A 250 -7.88 -9.60 -35.74
CA ALA A 250 -6.99 -10.31 -36.63
C ALA A 250 -6.30 -9.19 -37.43
N SER A 251 -4.98 -9.08 -37.30
CA SER A 251 -4.17 -8.27 -38.21
C SER A 251 -4.34 -8.89 -39.60
N ALA A 252 -5.07 -8.21 -40.44
CA ALA A 252 -5.08 -8.51 -41.86
C ALA A 252 -3.64 -8.33 -42.36
N ALA A 253 -3.11 -9.43 -42.93
CA ALA A 253 -1.82 -9.47 -43.59
C ALA A 253 -1.81 -8.60 -44.86
#